data_a1f32269cdec335c374119f62d4bd109
#
_entry.id   a1f32269cdec335c374119f62d4bd109
#
_cell.length_a   1.000
_cell.length_b   1.000
_cell.length_c   1.000
_cell.angle_alpha   90.00
_cell.angle_beta   90.00
_cell.angle_gamma   90.00
#
_symmetry.space_group_name_H-M   'P 1'
#
loop_
_entity.id
_entity.type
_entity.pdbx_description
1 polymer ?
#
loop_
_entity_poly.entity_id
_entity_poly.type
_entity_poly.pdbx_seq_one_letter_code
_entity_poly.pdbx_strand_id
1 'polypeptide(L)'
;MKTVFTIAIGIILLSCSITVNAGVTAPDANLQKLAGGFKFTEGPVADATGGVYFSDVSGNRTYKWLPDGNVITIRENTGGANGLKLDSKGNLYVCEGDNRRVTRISPDGSVTVLCDNYKGKKLNSTNDLWRDKKGGIYFTDPNYGSSKNMELDSCYVFYLPADSNQPIIVADDMNKPNGIVGTKDGSTLYVSDMEGKKTWVFKINPDGTLSDRKLFANIGSDGMTLDEKGNLYLTGKGVIVLDPAGNKIDYINVPSQTSNVCFAGPNRDTLFITGGRYLYSIKLSVKGQ
;
A
#
# COMPACT_ATOMS: atom_id res chain seq x y z
N MET A 1 -39.34 58.27 44.79
CA MET A 1 -39.34 57.03 43.99
C MET A 1 -37.91 56.86 43.50
N LYS A 2 -37.22 55.83 44.02
CA LYS A 2 -35.88 55.45 43.54
C LYS A 2 -36.03 54.17 42.65
N THR A 3 -35.72 54.36 41.39
CA THR A 3 -35.79 53.26 40.42
C THR A 3 -34.48 52.45 40.49
N VAL A 4 -34.59 51.14 40.84
CA VAL A 4 -33.46 50.21 40.87
C VAL A 4 -33.39 49.54 39.51
N PHE A 5 -32.28 49.68 38.77
CA PHE A 5 -31.99 48.94 37.58
C PHE A 5 -31.23 47.63 37.93
N THR A 6 -31.84 46.52 37.65
CA THR A 6 -31.17 45.20 37.79
C THR A 6 -30.53 44.84 36.46
N ILE A 7 -29.19 44.75 36.41
CA ILE A 7 -28.44 44.25 35.24
C ILE A 7 -28.29 42.76 35.39
N ALA A 8 -28.91 42.00 34.48
CA ALA A 8 -28.71 40.54 34.36
C ALA A 8 -27.46 40.26 33.50
N ILE A 9 -26.41 39.70 34.09
CA ILE A 9 -25.23 39.25 33.40
C ILE A 9 -25.49 37.80 32.93
N GLY A 10 -25.72 37.62 31.64
CA GLY A 10 -25.82 36.32 31.02
C GLY A 10 -24.43 35.71 30.84
N ILE A 11 -24.11 34.62 31.53
CA ILE A 11 -22.90 33.81 31.31
C ILE A 11 -23.14 32.92 30.11
N ILE A 12 -22.51 33.18 28.98
CA ILE A 12 -22.48 32.30 27.84
C ILE A 12 -21.40 31.25 28.11
N LEU A 13 -21.82 30.03 28.46
CA LEU A 13 -20.93 28.86 28.52
C LEU A 13 -20.66 28.38 27.08
N LEU A 14 -19.50 28.75 26.53
CA LEU A 14 -18.98 28.09 25.33
C LEU A 14 -18.58 26.66 25.69
N SER A 15 -19.40 25.69 25.34
CA SER A 15 -19.02 24.29 25.38
C SER A 15 -18.04 24.01 24.23
N CYS A 16 -16.74 24.02 24.52
CA CYS A 16 -15.74 23.52 23.61
C CYS A 16 -15.86 21.97 23.57
N SER A 17 -16.55 21.42 22.57
CA SER A 17 -16.59 19.99 22.34
C SER A 17 -15.21 19.56 21.84
N ILE A 18 -14.38 18.99 22.72
CA ILE A 18 -13.15 18.31 22.33
C ILE A 18 -13.61 17.05 21.59
N THR A 19 -13.62 17.07 20.27
CA THR A 19 -13.70 15.86 19.46
C THR A 19 -12.40 15.11 19.67
N VAL A 20 -12.39 14.15 20.58
CA VAL A 20 -11.35 13.11 20.61
C VAL A 20 -11.54 12.35 19.30
N ASN A 21 -10.62 12.53 18.35
CA ASN A 21 -10.58 11.68 17.18
C ASN A 21 -10.37 10.24 17.68
N ALA A 22 -11.45 9.46 17.70
CA ALA A 22 -11.34 8.04 17.94
C ALA A 22 -10.45 7.47 16.83
N GLY A 23 -9.37 6.76 17.18
CA GLY A 23 -8.49 6.09 16.23
C GLY A 23 -9.29 5.15 15.30
N VAL A 24 -8.65 4.66 14.28
CA VAL A 24 -9.29 3.74 13.32
C VAL A 24 -9.42 2.31 13.82
N THR A 25 -8.72 1.95 14.89
CA THR A 25 -8.81 0.62 15.51
C THR A 25 -10.19 0.43 16.13
N ALA A 26 -10.85 -0.70 15.85
CA ALA A 26 -12.16 -0.98 16.42
C ALA A 26 -12.08 -1.15 17.96
N PRO A 27 -13.12 -0.78 18.72
CA PRO A 27 -13.16 -1.02 20.16
C PRO A 27 -12.85 -2.49 20.46
N ASP A 28 -12.03 -2.74 21.48
CA ASP A 28 -11.63 -4.09 21.96
C ASP A 28 -10.91 -4.95 20.91
N ALA A 29 -10.53 -4.41 19.76
CA ALA A 29 -9.77 -5.13 18.75
C ALA A 29 -8.33 -5.39 19.23
N ASN A 30 -7.92 -6.65 19.11
CA ASN A 30 -6.56 -7.08 19.42
C ASN A 30 -5.86 -7.55 18.16
N LEU A 31 -4.58 -7.23 18.06
CA LEU A 31 -3.73 -7.74 16.98
C LEU A 31 -3.67 -9.28 17.07
N GLN A 32 -4.01 -9.93 15.97
CA GLN A 32 -3.95 -11.38 15.82
C GLN A 32 -2.74 -11.75 14.96
N LYS A 33 -1.94 -12.72 15.43
CA LYS A 33 -0.94 -13.37 14.59
C LYS A 33 -1.61 -14.53 13.86
N LEU A 34 -1.68 -14.45 12.54
CA LEU A 34 -2.41 -15.41 11.70
C LEU A 34 -1.52 -16.60 11.28
N ALA A 35 -0.29 -16.32 10.89
CA ALA A 35 0.64 -17.32 10.39
C ALA A 35 2.09 -16.87 10.59
N GLY A 36 3.04 -17.81 10.43
CA GLY A 36 4.46 -17.53 10.53
C GLY A 36 5.31 -18.67 9.97
N GLY A 37 6.64 -18.49 10.04
CA GLY A 37 7.59 -19.47 9.49
C GLY A 37 8.10 -19.11 8.09
N PHE A 38 7.68 -17.96 7.57
CA PHE A 38 8.18 -17.42 6.29
C PHE A 38 9.59 -16.85 6.43
N LYS A 39 10.19 -16.40 5.33
CA LYS A 39 11.48 -15.71 5.36
C LYS A 39 11.31 -14.19 5.38
N PHE A 40 10.50 -13.63 4.46
CA PHE A 40 10.17 -12.20 4.42
C PHE A 40 8.84 -12.00 3.68
N THR A 41 7.78 -11.69 4.45
CA THR A 41 6.42 -11.55 3.92
C THR A 41 6.18 -10.15 3.35
N GLU A 42 5.51 -10.06 2.20
CA GLU A 42 5.25 -8.83 1.44
C GLU A 42 3.97 -8.90 0.62
N GLY A 43 3.60 -7.74 0.03
CA GLY A 43 2.62 -7.57 -1.02
C GLY A 43 1.24 -8.18 -0.76
N PRO A 44 0.58 -7.99 0.40
CA PRO A 44 -0.68 -8.64 0.67
C PRO A 44 -1.79 -8.06 -0.22
N VAL A 45 -2.62 -8.93 -0.78
CA VAL A 45 -3.83 -8.54 -1.51
C VAL A 45 -4.98 -9.51 -1.22
N ALA A 46 -6.14 -8.95 -0.85
CA ALA A 46 -7.33 -9.73 -0.58
C ALA A 46 -8.10 -10.07 -1.86
N ASP A 47 -8.68 -11.27 -1.89
CA ASP A 47 -9.66 -11.64 -2.89
C ASP A 47 -11.12 -11.44 -2.41
N ALA A 48 -12.06 -11.70 -3.31
CA ALA A 48 -13.48 -11.55 -3.02
C ALA A 48 -14.04 -12.59 -2.02
N THR A 49 -13.31 -13.67 -1.75
CA THR A 49 -13.73 -14.74 -0.82
C THR A 49 -13.20 -14.53 0.60
N GLY A 50 -12.44 -13.46 0.82
CA GLY A 50 -11.81 -13.13 2.11
C GLY A 50 -10.44 -13.77 2.29
N GLY A 51 -9.92 -14.50 1.31
CA GLY A 51 -8.54 -14.98 1.29
C GLY A 51 -7.56 -13.86 1.01
N VAL A 52 -6.32 -14.00 1.48
CA VAL A 52 -5.26 -12.99 1.27
C VAL A 52 -4.05 -13.65 0.65
N TYR A 53 -3.73 -13.23 -0.59
CA TYR A 53 -2.46 -13.59 -1.23
C TYR A 53 -1.35 -12.73 -0.64
N PHE A 54 -0.16 -13.30 -0.51
CA PHE A 54 1.03 -12.57 -0.09
C PHE A 54 2.30 -13.24 -0.62
N SER A 55 3.35 -12.48 -0.74
CA SER A 55 4.66 -12.96 -1.17
C SER A 55 5.51 -13.33 0.04
N ASP A 56 6.30 -14.39 -0.06
CA ASP A 56 7.49 -14.63 0.73
C ASP A 56 8.69 -14.39 -0.18
N VAL A 57 9.15 -13.14 -0.24
CA VAL A 57 10.15 -12.66 -1.21
C VAL A 57 11.41 -13.52 -1.13
N SER A 58 12.03 -13.59 0.06
CA SER A 58 13.25 -14.38 0.30
C SER A 58 12.99 -15.89 0.29
N GLY A 59 11.74 -16.33 0.46
CA GLY A 59 11.28 -17.72 0.32
C GLY A 59 11.03 -18.11 -1.13
N ASN A 60 10.98 -17.12 -2.03
CA ASN A 60 10.73 -17.27 -3.46
C ASN A 60 9.40 -17.98 -3.75
N ARG A 61 8.34 -17.62 -2.98
CA ARG A 61 7.00 -18.20 -3.04
C ARG A 61 5.91 -17.14 -2.93
N THR A 62 4.77 -17.43 -3.53
CA THR A 62 3.50 -16.75 -3.28
C THR A 62 2.57 -17.70 -2.56
N TYR A 63 1.98 -17.24 -1.47
CA TYR A 63 1.03 -17.97 -0.65
C TYR A 63 -0.35 -17.33 -0.69
N LYS A 64 -1.35 -18.08 -0.24
CA LYS A 64 -2.67 -17.57 0.10
C LYS A 64 -3.06 -18.04 1.50
N TRP A 65 -3.36 -17.10 2.36
CA TRP A 65 -4.05 -17.35 3.63
C TRP A 65 -5.56 -17.47 3.36
N LEU A 66 -6.20 -18.48 3.93
CA LEU A 66 -7.63 -18.76 3.79
C LEU A 66 -8.37 -18.37 5.08
N PRO A 67 -9.69 -18.02 5.01
CA PRO A 67 -10.48 -17.63 6.17
C PRO A 67 -10.59 -18.69 7.27
N ASP A 68 -10.35 -19.97 6.97
CA ASP A 68 -10.26 -21.08 7.92
C ASP A 68 -8.92 -21.14 8.67
N GLY A 69 -7.98 -20.23 8.37
CA GLY A 69 -6.66 -20.14 8.98
C GLY A 69 -5.55 -20.91 8.24
N ASN A 70 -5.89 -21.70 7.25
CA ASN A 70 -4.91 -22.44 6.46
C ASN A 70 -4.11 -21.51 5.54
N VAL A 71 -2.86 -21.88 5.26
CA VAL A 71 -2.00 -21.21 4.27
C VAL A 71 -1.63 -22.25 3.20
N ILE A 72 -1.91 -21.90 1.95
CA ILE A 72 -1.59 -22.75 0.79
C ILE A 72 -0.56 -22.06 -0.09
N THR A 73 0.34 -22.86 -0.69
CA THR A 73 1.29 -22.39 -1.70
C THR A 73 0.56 -22.22 -3.03
N ILE A 74 0.65 -21.02 -3.61
CA ILE A 74 0.08 -20.71 -4.93
C ILE A 74 1.13 -20.86 -6.01
N ARG A 75 2.36 -20.41 -5.74
CA ARG A 75 3.45 -20.43 -6.70
C ARG A 75 4.80 -20.57 -6.00
N GLU A 76 5.68 -21.34 -6.63
CA GLU A 76 7.10 -21.46 -6.27
C GLU A 76 7.97 -20.87 -7.38
N ASN A 77 9.25 -20.60 -7.06
CA ASN A 77 10.23 -20.04 -8.00
C ASN A 77 9.71 -18.76 -8.67
N THR A 78 9.25 -17.84 -7.83
CA THR A 78 8.53 -16.63 -8.25
C THR A 78 9.42 -15.56 -8.85
N GLY A 79 10.76 -15.70 -8.72
CA GLY A 79 11.70 -14.66 -9.15
C GLY A 79 11.65 -13.41 -8.29
N GLY A 80 11.54 -13.61 -6.96
CA GLY A 80 11.46 -12.53 -6.00
C GLY A 80 10.14 -11.76 -6.09
N ALA A 81 8.99 -12.49 -6.21
CA ALA A 81 7.68 -11.85 -6.16
C ALA A 81 7.56 -10.99 -4.89
N ASN A 82 7.09 -9.74 -5.05
CA ASN A 82 6.97 -8.76 -4.00
C ASN A 82 5.54 -8.18 -3.97
N GLY A 83 5.29 -6.98 -4.48
CA GLY A 83 3.97 -6.37 -4.54
C GLY A 83 2.99 -7.18 -5.40
N LEU A 84 1.76 -7.33 -4.92
CA LEU A 84 0.69 -8.07 -5.58
C LEU A 84 -0.57 -7.21 -5.71
N LYS A 85 -1.28 -7.34 -6.84
CA LYS A 85 -2.65 -6.82 -7.02
C LYS A 85 -3.51 -7.83 -7.75
N LEU A 86 -4.80 -7.91 -7.40
CA LEU A 86 -5.80 -8.73 -8.08
C LEU A 86 -6.74 -7.86 -8.91
N ASP A 87 -7.14 -8.37 -10.06
CA ASP A 87 -8.30 -7.80 -10.79
C ASP A 87 -9.59 -8.60 -10.51
N SER A 88 -10.72 -8.10 -11.00
CA SER A 88 -12.03 -8.73 -10.83
C SER A 88 -12.18 -10.07 -11.56
N LYS A 89 -11.25 -10.40 -12.46
CA LYS A 89 -11.21 -11.69 -13.17
C LYS A 89 -10.35 -12.72 -12.45
N GLY A 90 -9.73 -12.36 -11.33
CA GLY A 90 -8.83 -13.22 -10.57
C GLY A 90 -7.40 -13.27 -11.12
N ASN A 91 -7.03 -12.40 -12.05
CA ASN A 91 -5.63 -12.30 -12.47
C ASN A 91 -4.81 -11.61 -11.37
N LEU A 92 -3.66 -12.19 -11.04
CA LEU A 92 -2.71 -11.65 -10.08
C LEU A 92 -1.58 -10.93 -10.84
N TYR A 93 -1.46 -9.64 -10.58
CA TYR A 93 -0.37 -8.78 -11.07
C TYR A 93 0.75 -8.77 -10.05
N VAL A 94 1.99 -8.95 -10.50
CA VAL A 94 3.14 -9.22 -9.63
C VAL A 94 4.34 -8.42 -10.05
N CYS A 95 4.98 -7.73 -9.10
CA CYS A 95 6.35 -7.27 -9.24
C CYS A 95 7.30 -8.43 -8.90
N GLU A 96 8.09 -8.89 -9.87
CA GLU A 96 9.12 -9.93 -9.69
C GLU A 96 10.51 -9.27 -9.65
N GLY A 97 10.98 -8.95 -8.44
CA GLY A 97 12.18 -8.13 -8.25
C GLY A 97 13.46 -8.76 -8.78
N ASP A 98 13.68 -10.07 -8.53
CA ASP A 98 14.88 -10.78 -9.01
C ASP A 98 14.83 -11.01 -10.52
N ASN A 99 13.63 -11.23 -11.09
CA ASN A 99 13.41 -11.33 -12.52
C ASN A 99 13.38 -9.95 -13.22
N ARG A 100 13.33 -8.86 -12.45
CA ARG A 100 13.35 -7.48 -12.94
C ARG A 100 12.21 -7.21 -13.93
N ARG A 101 10.96 -7.59 -13.55
CA ARG A 101 9.80 -7.52 -14.45
C ARG A 101 8.48 -7.40 -13.69
N VAL A 102 7.45 -6.96 -14.39
CA VAL A 102 6.05 -7.03 -13.97
C VAL A 102 5.35 -8.11 -14.77
N THR A 103 4.60 -8.98 -14.09
CA THR A 103 3.88 -10.10 -14.71
C THR A 103 2.40 -10.08 -14.34
N ARG A 104 1.59 -10.77 -15.15
CA ARG A 104 0.22 -11.15 -14.84
C ARG A 104 0.13 -12.66 -14.80
N ILE A 105 -0.46 -13.19 -13.73
CA ILE A 105 -0.72 -14.62 -13.55
C ILE A 105 -2.22 -14.82 -13.66
N SER A 106 -2.66 -15.60 -14.63
CA SER A 106 -4.07 -15.94 -14.84
C SER A 106 -4.53 -17.00 -13.83
N PRO A 107 -5.85 -17.17 -13.59
CA PRO A 107 -6.37 -18.18 -12.66
C PRO A 107 -5.96 -19.62 -12.97
N ASP A 108 -5.63 -19.93 -14.22
CA ASP A 108 -5.09 -21.24 -14.66
C ASP A 108 -3.58 -21.41 -14.38
N GLY A 109 -2.94 -20.37 -13.77
CA GLY A 109 -1.51 -20.37 -13.45
C GLY A 109 -0.60 -19.92 -14.60
N SER A 110 -1.14 -19.59 -15.78
CA SER A 110 -0.33 -19.09 -16.89
C SER A 110 0.26 -17.71 -16.58
N VAL A 111 1.55 -17.53 -16.93
CA VAL A 111 2.31 -16.29 -16.65
C VAL A 111 2.52 -15.51 -17.93
N THR A 112 2.08 -14.25 -17.95
CA THR A 112 2.33 -13.28 -19.01
C THR A 112 3.29 -12.22 -18.50
N VAL A 113 4.43 -12.01 -19.17
CA VAL A 113 5.31 -10.85 -18.91
C VAL A 113 4.64 -9.60 -19.50
N LEU A 114 4.39 -8.60 -18.67
CA LEU A 114 3.78 -7.34 -19.08
C LEU A 114 4.84 -6.29 -19.43
N CYS A 115 5.92 -6.27 -18.62
CA CYS A 115 7.03 -5.35 -18.80
C CYS A 115 8.29 -5.91 -18.14
N ASP A 116 9.43 -5.90 -18.83
CA ASP A 116 10.74 -6.33 -18.31
C ASP A 116 11.87 -5.36 -18.65
N ASN A 117 11.58 -4.30 -19.40
CA ASN A 117 12.55 -3.32 -19.81
C ASN A 117 11.95 -1.92 -20.01
N TYR A 118 12.80 -0.90 -20.00
CA TYR A 118 12.51 0.46 -20.44
C TYR A 118 13.52 0.86 -21.50
N LYS A 119 13.04 1.12 -22.73
CA LYS A 119 13.88 1.49 -23.88
C LYS A 119 15.07 0.52 -24.12
N GLY A 120 14.81 -0.78 -23.97
CA GLY A 120 15.80 -1.85 -24.18
C GLY A 120 16.74 -2.11 -23.00
N LYS A 121 16.69 -1.32 -21.94
CA LYS A 121 17.42 -1.54 -20.69
C LYS A 121 16.54 -2.28 -19.69
N LYS A 122 17.06 -3.29 -19.03
CA LYS A 122 16.32 -4.02 -17.97
C LYS A 122 15.93 -3.10 -16.83
N LEU A 123 14.76 -3.36 -16.26
CA LEU A 123 14.31 -2.71 -15.01
C LEU A 123 15.30 -2.99 -13.87
N ASN A 124 15.26 -2.24 -12.79
CA ASN A 124 16.16 -2.43 -11.64
C ASN A 124 15.76 -3.65 -10.80
N SER A 125 14.70 -3.51 -10.00
CA SER A 125 14.15 -4.56 -9.17
C SER A 125 12.74 -4.14 -8.78
N THR A 126 11.76 -4.45 -9.62
CA THR A 126 10.37 -4.02 -9.43
C THR A 126 9.87 -4.42 -8.05
N ASN A 127 9.22 -3.49 -7.34
CA ASN A 127 8.91 -3.67 -5.92
C ASN A 127 7.42 -3.72 -5.63
N ASP A 128 6.69 -2.61 -5.73
CA ASP A 128 5.26 -2.57 -5.44
C ASP A 128 4.48 -1.98 -6.61
N LEU A 129 3.17 -2.21 -6.66
CA LEU A 129 2.35 -1.77 -7.77
C LEU A 129 0.93 -1.39 -7.34
N TRP A 130 0.32 -0.48 -8.09
CA TRP A 130 -1.09 -0.14 -8.03
C TRP A 130 -1.69 -0.13 -9.43
N ARG A 131 -2.92 -0.63 -9.56
CA ARG A 131 -3.62 -0.73 -10.84
C ARG A 131 -4.76 0.25 -10.91
N ASP A 132 -4.79 1.07 -11.96
CA ASP A 132 -5.86 2.03 -12.19
C ASP A 132 -7.13 1.39 -12.76
N LYS A 133 -8.21 2.16 -12.84
CA LYS A 133 -9.51 1.70 -13.38
C LYS A 133 -9.49 1.38 -14.86
N LYS A 134 -8.52 1.91 -15.62
CA LYS A 134 -8.36 1.66 -17.06
C LYS A 134 -7.54 0.40 -17.32
N GLY A 135 -6.99 -0.19 -16.26
CA GLY A 135 -6.14 -1.38 -16.32
C GLY A 135 -4.65 -1.09 -16.43
N GLY A 136 -4.26 0.18 -16.45
CA GLY A 136 -2.86 0.57 -16.37
C GLY A 136 -2.25 0.28 -15.00
N ILE A 137 -0.94 0.17 -14.95
CA ILE A 137 -0.19 -0.24 -13.75
C ILE A 137 0.86 0.82 -13.43
N TYR A 138 0.76 1.42 -12.24
CA TYR A 138 1.86 2.16 -11.64
C TYR A 138 2.69 1.19 -10.84
N PHE A 139 4.01 1.22 -11.01
CA PHE A 139 4.91 0.39 -10.23
C PHE A 139 6.20 1.11 -9.89
N THR A 140 6.76 0.75 -8.75
CA THR A 140 8.04 1.26 -8.28
C THR A 140 9.17 0.32 -8.70
N ASP A 141 10.28 0.90 -9.15
CA ASP A 141 11.47 0.19 -9.61
C ASP A 141 12.73 0.70 -8.89
N PRO A 142 12.80 0.49 -7.56
CA PRO A 142 14.00 0.77 -6.78
C PRO A 142 15.08 -0.26 -7.08
N ASN A 143 16.29 -0.01 -6.61
CA ASN A 143 17.32 -1.04 -6.58
C ASN A 143 17.56 -1.49 -5.13
N TYR A 144 17.07 -2.68 -4.78
CA TYR A 144 17.42 -3.38 -3.53
C TYR A 144 18.53 -4.41 -3.71
N GLY A 145 18.95 -4.65 -4.96
CA GLY A 145 20.03 -5.54 -5.30
C GLY A 145 21.40 -4.85 -5.38
N SER A 146 22.33 -5.49 -6.08
CA SER A 146 23.64 -4.90 -6.35
C SER A 146 23.54 -3.79 -7.41
N SER A 147 24.03 -2.59 -7.11
CA SER A 147 24.11 -1.47 -8.06
C SER A 147 24.95 -1.80 -9.30
N LYS A 148 25.84 -2.80 -9.22
CA LYS A 148 26.64 -3.27 -10.36
C LYS A 148 25.82 -3.85 -11.51
N ASN A 149 24.58 -4.23 -11.25
CA ASN A 149 23.68 -4.81 -12.23
C ASN A 149 22.63 -3.82 -12.77
N MET A 150 22.67 -2.55 -12.34
CA MET A 150 21.78 -1.52 -12.86
C MET A 150 22.14 -1.20 -14.31
N GLU A 151 21.12 -1.22 -15.19
CA GLU A 151 21.20 -0.72 -16.54
C GLU A 151 20.55 0.66 -16.67
N LEU A 152 19.57 0.93 -15.79
CA LEU A 152 18.95 2.25 -15.62
C LEU A 152 19.85 3.12 -14.73
N ASP A 153 19.82 4.41 -14.94
CA ASP A 153 20.67 5.40 -14.27
C ASP A 153 20.08 5.95 -12.96
N SER A 154 18.82 5.63 -12.67
CA SER A 154 18.14 6.03 -11.43
C SER A 154 17.11 4.99 -10.98
N CYS A 155 16.50 5.22 -9.82
CA CYS A 155 15.30 4.54 -9.38
C CYS A 155 14.08 5.29 -9.91
N TYR A 156 13.08 4.57 -10.39
CA TYR A 156 11.95 5.15 -11.09
C TYR A 156 10.60 4.72 -10.52
N VAL A 157 9.60 5.57 -10.71
CA VAL A 157 8.19 5.18 -10.72
C VAL A 157 7.74 5.16 -12.16
N PHE A 158 7.18 4.04 -12.59
CA PHE A 158 6.69 3.84 -13.93
C PHE A 158 5.16 3.78 -13.99
N TYR A 159 4.61 4.16 -15.12
CA TYR A 159 3.26 3.82 -15.53
C TYR A 159 3.30 2.95 -16.78
N LEU A 160 2.69 1.78 -16.71
CA LEU A 160 2.50 0.88 -17.85
C LEU A 160 1.03 1.00 -18.30
N PRO A 161 0.73 1.60 -19.45
CA PRO A 161 -0.64 1.64 -19.99
C PRO A 161 -1.19 0.23 -20.24
N ALA A 162 -2.51 0.04 -20.11
CA ALA A 162 -3.17 -1.27 -20.12
C ALA A 162 -2.87 -2.11 -21.37
N ASP A 163 -2.76 -1.45 -22.53
CA ASP A 163 -2.59 -2.10 -23.84
C ASP A 163 -1.16 -1.93 -24.38
N SER A 164 -0.18 -1.69 -23.49
CA SER A 164 1.21 -1.47 -23.85
C SER A 164 2.15 -2.39 -23.05
N ASN A 165 3.29 -2.70 -23.64
CA ASN A 165 4.44 -3.30 -22.94
C ASN A 165 5.57 -2.28 -22.73
N GLN A 166 5.35 -1.01 -23.09
CA GLN A 166 6.30 0.08 -22.95
C GLN A 166 5.88 0.99 -21.79
N PRO A 167 6.58 0.95 -20.66
CA PRO A 167 6.30 1.83 -19.53
C PRO A 167 6.80 3.26 -19.83
N ILE A 168 6.18 4.23 -19.17
CA ILE A 168 6.62 5.61 -19.14
C ILE A 168 7.08 5.98 -17.74
N ILE A 169 8.16 6.75 -17.62
CA ILE A 169 8.61 7.29 -16.34
C ILE A 169 7.63 8.38 -15.92
N VAL A 170 7.11 8.27 -14.69
CA VAL A 170 6.19 9.25 -14.10
C VAL A 170 6.78 9.96 -12.87
N ALA A 171 7.86 9.41 -12.27
CA ALA A 171 8.73 10.11 -11.32
C ALA A 171 10.14 9.49 -11.36
N ASP A 172 11.19 10.34 -11.25
CA ASP A 172 12.61 9.98 -11.47
C ASP A 172 13.56 10.57 -10.42
N ASP A 173 13.05 11.22 -9.40
CA ASP A 173 13.81 11.98 -8.42
C ASP A 173 13.63 11.49 -6.97
N MET A 174 13.24 10.22 -6.81
CA MET A 174 13.18 9.53 -5.51
C MET A 174 14.44 8.68 -5.30
N ASN A 175 14.91 8.65 -4.05
CA ASN A 175 16.09 7.85 -3.71
C ASN A 175 15.78 6.35 -3.81
N LYS A 176 14.62 5.93 -3.24
CA LYS A 176 14.19 4.53 -3.25
C LYS A 176 12.66 4.45 -3.18
N PRO A 177 11.97 4.64 -4.32
CA PRO A 177 10.52 4.50 -4.37
C PRO A 177 10.12 3.08 -4.01
N ASN A 178 9.13 2.92 -3.10
CA ASN A 178 8.70 1.65 -2.58
C ASN A 178 7.16 1.55 -2.59
N GLY A 179 6.48 1.63 -1.45
CA GLY A 179 5.04 1.52 -1.38
C GLY A 179 4.32 2.51 -2.30
N ILE A 180 3.27 2.04 -2.95
CA ILE A 180 2.49 2.81 -3.91
C ILE A 180 1.01 2.46 -3.82
N VAL A 181 0.14 3.48 -3.73
CA VAL A 181 -1.31 3.28 -3.70
C VAL A 181 -2.03 4.48 -4.33
N GLY A 182 -3.03 4.21 -5.13
CA GLY A 182 -3.92 5.24 -5.66
C GLY A 182 -5.30 5.21 -5.01
N THR A 183 -6.00 6.35 -5.08
CA THR A 183 -7.38 6.46 -4.61
C THR A 183 -8.34 5.66 -5.52
N LYS A 184 -9.42 5.17 -4.93
CA LYS A 184 -10.45 4.37 -5.63
C LYS A 184 -11.04 5.08 -6.85
N ASP A 185 -11.16 6.41 -6.82
CA ASP A 185 -11.63 7.22 -7.95
C ASP A 185 -10.59 7.33 -9.08
N GLY A 186 -9.32 7.01 -8.80
CA GLY A 186 -8.21 7.08 -9.75
C GLY A 186 -7.69 8.50 -9.98
N SER A 187 -7.95 9.43 -9.06
CA SER A 187 -7.53 10.84 -9.19
C SER A 187 -6.17 11.13 -8.57
N THR A 188 -5.76 10.33 -7.57
CA THR A 188 -4.60 10.61 -6.73
C THR A 188 -3.74 9.38 -6.55
N LEU A 189 -2.43 9.56 -6.57
CA LEU A 189 -1.42 8.52 -6.30
C LEU A 189 -0.53 8.96 -5.15
N TYR A 190 -0.31 8.06 -4.20
CA TYR A 190 0.68 8.19 -3.15
C TYR A 190 1.87 7.29 -3.45
N VAL A 191 3.08 7.80 -3.28
CA VAL A 191 4.32 7.04 -3.45
C VAL A 191 5.26 7.34 -2.29
N SER A 192 5.78 6.30 -1.67
CA SER A 192 6.80 6.42 -0.63
C SER A 192 8.20 6.40 -1.23
N ASP A 193 9.04 7.34 -0.81
CA ASP A 193 10.48 7.29 -0.94
C ASP A 193 11.07 6.80 0.40
N MET A 194 11.39 5.51 0.47
CA MET A 194 11.80 4.85 1.71
C MET A 194 13.09 5.43 2.28
N GLU A 195 14.13 5.60 1.48
CA GLU A 195 15.41 6.19 1.90
C GLU A 195 15.31 7.71 2.05
N GLY A 196 14.51 8.38 1.21
CA GLY A 196 14.23 9.81 1.34
C GLY A 196 13.39 10.15 2.57
N LYS A 197 12.82 9.15 3.25
CA LYS A 197 11.93 9.28 4.41
C LYS A 197 10.77 10.23 4.16
N LYS A 198 10.15 10.10 2.98
CA LYS A 198 9.06 10.95 2.52
C LYS A 198 7.97 10.12 1.88
N THR A 199 6.75 10.57 2.01
CA THR A 199 5.62 10.12 1.20
C THR A 199 5.14 11.29 0.36
N TRP A 200 5.06 11.08 -0.94
CA TRP A 200 4.63 12.06 -1.92
C TRP A 200 3.21 11.76 -2.38
N VAL A 201 2.46 12.80 -2.70
CA VAL A 201 1.15 12.73 -3.30
C VAL A 201 1.16 13.43 -4.64
N PHE A 202 0.49 12.83 -5.64
CA PHE A 202 0.39 13.30 -7.01
C PHE A 202 -1.05 13.29 -7.48
N LYS A 203 -1.38 14.16 -8.40
CA LYS A 203 -2.58 14.06 -9.23
C LYS A 203 -2.30 13.14 -10.41
N ILE A 204 -3.21 12.22 -10.69
CA ILE A 204 -3.18 11.37 -11.88
C ILE A 204 -3.88 12.10 -13.03
N ASN A 205 -3.19 12.27 -14.15
CA ASN A 205 -3.72 12.86 -15.37
C ASN A 205 -4.47 11.81 -16.21
N PRO A 206 -5.35 12.22 -17.14
CA PRO A 206 -6.12 11.28 -17.99
C PRO A 206 -5.27 10.33 -18.83
N ASP A 207 -4.04 10.69 -19.17
CA ASP A 207 -3.07 9.88 -19.92
C ASP A 207 -2.20 8.98 -19.05
N GLY A 208 -2.39 9.01 -17.72
CA GLY A 208 -1.61 8.25 -16.73
C GLY A 208 -0.33 8.95 -16.27
N THR A 209 0.02 10.12 -16.80
CA THR A 209 1.11 10.93 -16.26
C THR A 209 0.73 11.53 -14.91
N LEU A 210 1.74 11.99 -14.15
CA LEU A 210 1.53 12.59 -12.82
C LEU A 210 1.79 14.10 -12.86
N SER A 211 1.03 14.84 -12.08
CA SER A 211 1.19 16.29 -11.86
C SER A 211 0.95 16.68 -10.41
N ASP A 212 1.07 17.96 -10.10
CA ASP A 212 0.75 18.56 -8.80
C ASP A 212 1.40 17.84 -7.60
N ARG A 213 2.67 17.41 -7.77
CA ARG A 213 3.43 16.74 -6.71
C ARG A 213 3.51 17.59 -5.45
N LYS A 214 3.17 16.99 -4.31
CA LYS A 214 3.29 17.60 -2.99
C LYS A 214 3.89 16.62 -1.99
N LEU A 215 4.63 17.15 -1.02
CA LEU A 215 5.03 16.37 0.14
C LEU A 215 3.79 16.11 0.99
N PHE A 216 3.42 14.83 1.16
CA PHE A 216 2.31 14.44 2.02
C PHE A 216 2.76 14.24 3.47
N ALA A 217 3.88 13.54 3.68
CA ALA A 217 4.43 13.31 5.02
C ALA A 217 5.96 13.14 4.97
N ASN A 218 6.64 13.56 6.05
CA ASN A 218 8.08 13.27 6.27
C ASN A 218 8.25 11.88 6.88
N ILE A 219 7.68 10.87 6.24
CA ILE A 219 7.70 9.47 6.64
C ILE A 219 7.88 8.65 5.37
N GLY A 220 8.92 7.80 5.33
CA GLY A 220 9.05 6.74 4.33
C GLY A 220 8.29 5.50 4.78
N SER A 221 7.79 4.71 3.86
CA SER A 221 7.03 3.49 4.11
C SER A 221 7.44 2.40 3.15
N ASP A 222 7.50 1.17 3.62
CA ASP A 222 7.70 -0.01 2.77
C ASP A 222 6.45 -0.23 1.90
N GLY A 223 5.33 -0.60 2.49
CA GLY A 223 4.04 -0.68 1.81
C GLY A 223 3.01 0.29 2.37
N MET A 224 1.86 0.44 1.71
CA MET A 224 0.80 1.32 2.14
C MET A 224 -0.58 0.94 1.60
N THR A 225 -1.63 1.40 2.26
CA THR A 225 -3.02 1.26 1.80
C THR A 225 -3.88 2.44 2.23
N LEU A 226 -5.08 2.55 1.66
CA LEU A 226 -6.06 3.60 1.97
C LEU A 226 -7.37 3.00 2.48
N ASP A 227 -8.03 3.69 3.41
CA ASP A 227 -9.41 3.39 3.80
C ASP A 227 -10.43 4.24 3.01
N GLU A 228 -11.71 3.97 3.24
CA GLU A 228 -12.83 4.66 2.60
C GLU A 228 -12.94 6.16 2.93
N LYS A 229 -12.31 6.60 4.03
CA LYS A 229 -12.23 8.02 4.44
C LYS A 229 -11.02 8.73 3.85
N GLY A 230 -10.15 8.01 3.11
CA GLY A 230 -8.91 8.52 2.54
C GLY A 230 -7.75 8.57 3.55
N ASN A 231 -7.87 7.92 4.71
CA ASN A 231 -6.74 7.80 5.62
C ASN A 231 -5.69 6.86 5.03
N LEU A 232 -4.43 7.28 5.11
CA LEU A 232 -3.28 6.54 4.57
C LEU A 232 -2.58 5.76 5.69
N TYR A 233 -2.39 4.47 5.46
CA TYR A 233 -1.73 3.52 6.36
C TYR A 233 -0.31 3.29 5.88
N LEU A 234 0.68 3.66 6.67
CA LEU A 234 2.11 3.56 6.35
C LEU A 234 2.79 2.52 7.23
N THR A 235 3.54 1.61 6.64
CA THR A 235 4.26 0.55 7.35
C THR A 235 5.67 0.98 7.79
N GLY A 236 6.21 0.30 8.81
CA GLY A 236 7.52 0.55 9.40
C GLY A 236 7.71 -0.19 10.72
N LYS A 237 7.91 0.51 11.83
CA LYS A 237 7.90 -0.08 13.18
C LYS A 237 6.47 -0.33 13.69
N GLY A 238 5.57 -0.81 12.88
CA GLY A 238 4.15 -0.87 13.10
C GLY A 238 3.45 -0.13 11.97
N VAL A 239 2.17 0.21 12.13
CA VAL A 239 1.42 0.94 11.10
C VAL A 239 1.00 2.30 11.61
N ILE A 240 1.48 3.35 10.95
CA ILE A 240 1.07 4.74 11.22
C ILE A 240 -0.14 5.05 10.33
N VAL A 241 -1.18 5.67 10.89
CA VAL A 241 -2.35 6.09 10.14
C VAL A 241 -2.40 7.62 10.11
N LEU A 242 -2.45 8.15 8.90
CA LEU A 242 -2.55 9.58 8.64
C LEU A 242 -3.90 9.92 8.03
N ASP A 243 -4.51 11.04 8.44
CA ASP A 243 -5.71 11.56 7.80
C ASP A 243 -5.39 12.17 6.40
N PRO A 244 -6.39 12.56 5.59
CA PRO A 244 -6.16 13.16 4.29
C PRO A 244 -5.37 14.48 4.32
N ALA A 245 -5.24 15.12 5.49
CA ALA A 245 -4.43 16.31 5.68
C ALA A 245 -2.97 15.99 6.08
N GLY A 246 -2.64 14.70 6.28
CA GLY A 246 -1.31 14.24 6.70
C GLY A 246 -1.08 14.22 8.21
N ASN A 247 -2.12 14.47 9.03
CA ASN A 247 -2.01 14.40 10.48
C ASN A 247 -2.08 12.94 10.95
N LYS A 248 -1.21 12.57 11.92
CA LYS A 248 -1.28 11.25 12.53
C LYS A 248 -2.53 11.14 13.41
N ILE A 249 -3.38 10.16 13.10
CA ILE A 249 -4.63 9.89 13.83
C ILE A 249 -4.62 8.56 14.60
N ASP A 250 -3.75 7.62 14.23
CA ASP A 250 -3.64 6.34 14.94
C ASP A 250 -2.25 5.72 14.76
N TYR A 251 -1.97 4.69 15.58
CA TYR A 251 -0.77 3.86 15.49
C TYR A 251 -1.07 2.43 15.93
N ILE A 252 -0.94 1.49 15.00
CA ILE A 252 -1.12 0.06 15.28
C ILE A 252 0.24 -0.54 15.63
N ASN A 253 0.40 -0.91 16.89
CA ASN A 253 1.62 -1.57 17.35
C ASN A 253 1.67 -3.02 16.86
N VAL A 254 2.76 -3.38 16.17
CA VAL A 254 3.01 -4.74 15.68
C VAL A 254 4.39 -5.20 16.18
N PRO A 255 4.53 -6.43 16.72
CA PRO A 255 5.78 -6.89 17.37
C PRO A 255 6.90 -7.23 16.38
N SER A 256 6.74 -6.90 15.10
CA SER A 256 7.77 -7.00 14.06
C SER A 256 7.78 -5.74 13.21
N GLN A 257 8.87 -5.50 12.49
CA GLN A 257 8.86 -4.49 11.45
C GLN A 257 7.85 -4.91 10.38
N THR A 258 6.91 -4.02 10.06
CA THR A 258 5.88 -4.25 9.05
C THR A 258 6.39 -3.85 7.68
N SER A 259 6.09 -4.68 6.70
CA SER A 259 6.49 -4.48 5.31
C SER A 259 5.34 -3.93 4.47
N ASN A 260 4.13 -4.54 4.54
CA ASN A 260 3.02 -4.09 3.72
C ASN A 260 1.66 -4.36 4.40
N VAL A 261 0.59 -3.77 3.86
CA VAL A 261 -0.77 -3.86 4.41
C VAL A 261 -1.84 -3.89 3.33
N CYS A 262 -2.94 -4.61 3.59
CA CYS A 262 -4.15 -4.52 2.78
C CYS A 262 -5.41 -4.66 3.64
N PHE A 263 -6.52 -4.13 3.17
CA PHE A 263 -7.82 -4.39 3.75
C PHE A 263 -8.42 -5.69 3.21
N ALA A 264 -8.97 -6.51 4.11
CA ALA A 264 -9.62 -7.78 3.80
C ALA A 264 -10.80 -8.07 4.72
N GLY A 265 -11.27 -9.31 4.69
CA GLY A 265 -12.46 -9.75 5.39
C GLY A 265 -13.75 -9.42 4.64
N PRO A 266 -14.89 -10.03 5.03
CA PRO A 266 -16.15 -9.91 4.29
C PRO A 266 -16.69 -8.47 4.23
N ASN A 267 -16.38 -7.67 5.24
CA ASN A 267 -16.78 -6.27 5.31
C ASN A 267 -15.68 -5.30 4.87
N ARG A 268 -14.48 -5.79 4.48
CA ARG A 268 -13.28 -4.99 4.21
C ARG A 268 -12.86 -4.07 5.37
N ASP A 269 -13.08 -4.51 6.60
CA ASP A 269 -12.79 -3.78 7.83
C ASP A 269 -11.72 -4.45 8.70
N THR A 270 -11.00 -5.41 8.12
CA THR A 270 -9.86 -6.08 8.74
C THR A 270 -8.59 -5.69 7.99
N LEU A 271 -7.65 -5.08 8.69
CA LEU A 271 -6.32 -4.80 8.16
C LEU A 271 -5.46 -6.05 8.29
N PHE A 272 -4.98 -6.58 7.16
CA PHE A 272 -3.93 -7.59 7.10
C PHE A 272 -2.58 -6.91 6.99
N ILE A 273 -1.60 -7.43 7.72
CA ILE A 273 -0.28 -6.82 7.87
C ILE A 273 0.77 -7.91 7.64
N THR A 274 1.61 -7.71 6.63
CA THR A 274 2.84 -8.50 6.50
C THR A 274 3.93 -7.87 7.34
N GLY A 275 4.69 -8.70 8.06
CA GLY A 275 5.72 -8.17 8.95
C GLY A 275 6.80 -9.19 9.25
N GLY A 276 7.99 -9.00 8.67
CA GLY A 276 9.11 -9.90 8.79
C GLY A 276 8.75 -11.32 8.36
N ARG A 277 8.65 -12.25 9.31
CA ARG A 277 8.37 -13.67 9.04
C ARG A 277 6.92 -14.07 9.34
N TYR A 278 6.02 -13.10 9.48
CA TYR A 278 4.69 -13.32 10.01
C TYR A 278 3.61 -12.59 9.21
N LEU A 279 2.39 -13.08 9.37
CA LEU A 279 1.18 -12.44 8.91
C LEU A 279 0.31 -12.10 10.12
N TYR A 280 -0.18 -10.87 10.19
CA TYR A 280 -1.05 -10.39 11.27
C TYR A 280 -2.36 -9.83 10.72
N SER A 281 -3.34 -9.67 11.59
CA SER A 281 -4.56 -8.92 11.31
C SER A 281 -5.05 -8.15 12.52
N ILE A 282 -5.80 -7.09 12.27
CA ILE A 282 -6.53 -6.34 13.29
C ILE A 282 -7.82 -5.79 12.70
N LYS A 283 -8.89 -5.80 13.52
CA LYS A 283 -10.18 -5.23 13.15
C LYS A 283 -10.16 -3.72 13.27
N LEU A 284 -10.71 -3.04 12.28
CA LEU A 284 -10.83 -1.59 12.26
C LEU A 284 -12.29 -1.15 12.29
N SER A 285 -12.52 0.11 12.68
CA SER A 285 -13.82 0.79 12.68
C SER A 285 -14.16 1.44 11.34
N VAL A 286 -13.27 1.29 10.37
CA VAL A 286 -13.36 1.82 9.00
C VAL A 286 -13.13 0.69 8.00
N LYS A 287 -13.53 0.92 6.74
CA LYS A 287 -13.36 -0.06 5.65
C LYS A 287 -12.28 0.39 4.69
N GLY A 288 -11.63 -0.57 4.02
CA GLY A 288 -10.80 -0.27 2.87
C GLY A 288 -11.61 0.26 1.69
N GLN A 289 -11.00 1.09 0.87
CA GLN A 289 -11.65 1.64 -0.32
C GLN A 289 -11.83 0.62 -1.47
#